data_d2238774cee0d0bf7ac3ac9ed87f27b8
#
_entry.id   d2238774cee0d0bf7ac3ac9ed87f27b8
#
_cell.length_a   1.000
_cell.length_b   1.000
_cell.length_c   1.000
_cell.angle_alpha   90.00
_cell.angle_beta   90.00
_cell.angle_gamma   90.00
#
_symmetry.space_group_name_H-M   'P 1'
#
loop_
_entity.id
_entity.type
_entity.pdbx_description
1 polymer ?
#
loop_
_entity_poly.entity_id
_entity_poly.type
_entity_poly.pdbx_seq_one_letter_code
_entity_poly.pdbx_strand_id
1 'polypeptide(L)'
;MGGGIGQWLLFRAGDRSLTLFALVVPSGSQTPIHDHLAWGLVGLYRGTQDEEIYVLDGDGGLALVEKRALAPGDFYALIPPQDDIHRVRTTSDATSVSIHLLTNDTGCVWRHAYDPATGDVRPFRSGYVNVDCAE
;
A
#
# COMPACT_ATOMS: atom_id res chain seq x y z
N MET A 1 -3.31 9.03 -5.77
CA MET A 1 -2.04 9.00 -5.00
C MET A 1 -0.98 9.93 -5.59
N GLY A 2 -1.10 10.34 -6.79
CA GLY A 2 -0.10 11.13 -7.48
C GLY A 2 1.05 10.31 -8.03
N GLY A 3 1.99 10.96 -8.71
CA GLY A 3 3.17 10.30 -9.28
C GLY A 3 2.90 9.24 -10.35
N GLY A 4 1.71 9.21 -10.92
CA GLY A 4 1.30 8.19 -11.87
C GLY A 4 0.98 6.84 -11.25
N ILE A 5 0.87 6.78 -9.93
CA ILE A 5 0.54 5.55 -9.19
C ILE A 5 -0.94 5.24 -9.36
N GLY A 6 -1.26 3.97 -9.63
CA GLY A 6 -2.64 3.53 -9.77
C GLY A 6 -2.89 2.16 -9.17
N GLN A 7 -4.08 1.97 -8.65
CA GLN A 7 -4.58 0.67 -8.20
C GLN A 7 -5.64 0.17 -9.18
N TRP A 8 -5.44 -1.04 -9.71
CA TRP A 8 -6.33 -1.67 -10.65
C TRP A 8 -7.02 -2.85 -9.99
N LEU A 9 -8.33 -2.74 -9.80
CA LEU A 9 -9.10 -3.81 -9.19
C LEU A 9 -9.20 -5.00 -10.15
N LEU A 10 -8.80 -6.19 -9.68
CA LEU A 10 -8.84 -7.43 -10.45
C LEU A 10 -10.02 -8.32 -10.03
N PHE A 11 -10.31 -8.35 -8.74
CA PHE A 11 -11.44 -9.09 -8.17
C PHE A 11 -11.91 -8.42 -6.89
N ARG A 12 -13.21 -8.43 -6.66
CA ARG A 12 -13.81 -7.96 -5.42
C ARG A 12 -14.98 -8.89 -5.06
N ALA A 13 -14.98 -9.40 -3.83
CA ALA A 13 -16.08 -10.21 -3.32
C ALA A 13 -17.36 -9.36 -3.28
N GLY A 14 -18.50 -10.00 -3.45
CA GLY A 14 -19.79 -9.30 -3.52
C GLY A 14 -20.13 -8.51 -2.27
N ASP A 15 -19.68 -8.97 -1.09
CA ASP A 15 -19.86 -8.28 0.18
C ASP A 15 -18.70 -7.32 0.52
N ARG A 16 -17.74 -7.16 -0.39
CA ARG A 16 -16.56 -6.30 -0.27
C ARG A 16 -15.60 -6.69 0.86
N SER A 17 -15.66 -7.93 1.30
CA SER A 17 -14.79 -8.45 2.37
C SER A 17 -13.41 -8.89 1.88
N LEU A 18 -13.19 -8.89 0.57
CA LEU A 18 -11.93 -9.33 -0.03
C LEU A 18 -11.74 -8.64 -1.36
N THR A 19 -10.54 -8.13 -1.58
CA THR A 19 -10.13 -7.59 -2.89
C THR A 19 -8.79 -8.15 -3.32
N LEU A 20 -8.66 -8.30 -4.63
CA LEU A 20 -7.41 -8.57 -5.31
C LEU A 20 -7.16 -7.40 -6.27
N PHE A 21 -6.04 -6.72 -6.15
CA PHE A 21 -5.73 -5.60 -7.04
C PHE A 21 -4.23 -5.54 -7.36
N ALA A 22 -3.93 -4.86 -8.47
CA ALA A 22 -2.56 -4.56 -8.87
C ALA A 22 -2.26 -3.11 -8.54
N LEU A 23 -1.13 -2.88 -7.87
CA LEU A 23 -0.59 -1.55 -7.63
C LEU A 23 0.53 -1.30 -8.64
N VAL A 24 0.37 -0.25 -9.42
CA VAL A 24 1.30 0.14 -10.48
C VAL A 24 2.02 1.40 -10.03
N VAL A 25 3.33 1.31 -9.89
CA VAL A 25 4.17 2.43 -9.40
C VAL A 25 5.28 2.71 -10.41
N PRO A 26 5.24 3.85 -11.10
CA PRO A 26 6.30 4.22 -12.05
C PRO A 26 7.67 4.33 -11.39
N SER A 27 8.72 4.21 -12.21
CA SER A 27 10.10 4.36 -11.74
C SER A 27 10.29 5.66 -10.97
N GLY A 28 10.93 5.57 -9.81
CA GLY A 28 11.21 6.71 -8.94
C GLY A 28 10.02 7.25 -8.15
N SER A 29 8.79 6.81 -8.46
CA SER A 29 7.61 7.20 -7.68
C SER A 29 7.53 6.42 -6.39
N GLN A 30 6.94 7.05 -5.38
CA GLN A 30 6.74 6.39 -4.10
C GLN A 30 5.34 6.71 -3.55
N THR A 31 4.74 5.74 -2.87
CA THR A 31 3.46 5.93 -2.21
C THR A 31 3.60 6.85 -1.00
N PRO A 32 2.53 7.48 -0.53
CA PRO A 32 2.56 8.04 0.82
C PRO A 32 2.80 6.94 1.85
N ILE A 33 3.22 7.31 3.05
CA ILE A 33 3.20 6.39 4.18
C ILE A 33 1.74 6.20 4.54
N HIS A 34 1.26 4.97 4.53
CA HIS A 34 -0.17 4.67 4.66
C HIS A 34 -0.41 3.34 5.35
N ASP A 35 -1.60 3.19 5.91
CA ASP A 35 -2.07 1.92 6.44
C ASP A 35 -3.07 1.25 5.48
N HIS A 36 -3.47 0.04 5.79
CA HIS A 36 -4.40 -0.75 4.99
C HIS A 36 -5.66 -1.11 5.78
N LEU A 37 -5.54 -1.21 7.11
CA LEU A 37 -6.61 -1.62 8.03
C LEU A 37 -7.15 -3.00 7.67
N ALA A 38 -6.29 -3.86 7.15
CA ALA A 38 -6.65 -5.18 6.67
C ALA A 38 -5.48 -6.14 6.81
N TRP A 39 -5.77 -7.41 6.88
CA TRP A 39 -4.76 -8.44 6.71
C TRP A 39 -4.65 -8.79 5.26
N GLY A 40 -3.58 -9.38 4.85
CA GLY A 40 -3.47 -9.96 3.54
C GLY A 40 -2.06 -10.26 3.13
N LEU A 41 -1.88 -10.42 1.82
CA LEU A 41 -0.61 -10.73 1.20
C LEU A 41 -0.33 -9.75 0.08
N VAL A 42 0.94 -9.38 -0.04
CA VAL A 42 1.43 -8.55 -1.14
C VAL A 42 2.58 -9.29 -1.79
N GLY A 43 2.54 -9.46 -3.11
CA GLY A 43 3.62 -10.06 -3.88
C GLY A 43 4.11 -9.13 -4.97
N LEU A 44 5.42 -9.02 -5.13
CA LEU A 44 5.99 -8.24 -6.23
C LEU A 44 6.00 -9.10 -7.49
N TYR A 45 5.32 -8.62 -8.51
CA TYR A 45 5.18 -9.33 -9.78
C TYR A 45 6.22 -8.86 -10.80
N ARG A 46 6.50 -7.54 -10.84
CA ARG A 46 7.37 -6.94 -11.86
C ARG A 46 8.10 -5.74 -11.29
N GLY A 47 9.34 -5.54 -11.74
CA GLY A 47 10.18 -4.44 -11.28
C GLY A 47 10.80 -4.72 -9.93
N THR A 48 11.41 -3.71 -9.32
CA THR A 48 11.97 -3.79 -7.97
C THR A 48 11.46 -2.63 -7.12
N GLN A 49 11.35 -2.87 -5.82
CA GLN A 49 10.85 -1.89 -4.87
C GLN A 49 11.69 -1.86 -3.61
N ASP A 50 11.80 -0.67 -3.01
CA ASP A 50 12.17 -0.54 -1.60
C ASP A 50 10.88 -0.33 -0.79
N GLU A 51 10.77 -1.05 0.31
CA GLU A 51 9.68 -0.91 1.27
C GLU A 51 10.23 -0.43 2.61
N GLU A 52 9.56 0.57 3.20
CA GLU A 52 9.82 1.02 4.56
C GLU A 52 8.59 0.73 5.42
N ILE A 53 8.80 0.03 6.53
CA ILE A 53 7.74 -0.38 7.45
C ILE A 53 7.83 0.46 8.71
N TYR A 54 6.69 0.99 9.15
CA TYR A 54 6.57 1.89 10.28
C TYR A 54 5.62 1.34 11.32
N VAL A 55 5.79 1.78 12.56
CA VAL A 55 4.80 1.59 13.62
C VAL A 55 4.53 2.94 14.28
N LEU A 56 3.38 3.06 14.91
CA LEU A 56 3.09 4.20 15.77
C LEU A 56 3.74 3.95 17.13
N ASP A 57 4.53 4.90 17.59
CA ASP A 57 5.11 4.82 18.93
C ASP A 57 4.09 5.28 19.99
N GLY A 58 4.44 5.14 21.26
CA GLY A 58 3.55 5.47 22.37
C GLY A 58 3.18 6.95 22.47
N ASP A 59 3.90 7.82 21.79
CA ASP A 59 3.67 9.27 21.78
C ASP A 59 2.93 9.73 20.53
N GLY A 60 2.45 8.80 19.69
CA GLY A 60 1.73 9.10 18.47
C GLY A 60 2.61 9.41 17.27
N GLY A 61 3.93 9.31 17.38
CA GLY A 61 4.86 9.48 16.27
C GLY A 61 5.00 8.22 15.44
N LEU A 62 5.65 8.36 14.30
CA LEU A 62 6.04 7.24 13.44
C LEU A 62 7.45 6.80 13.74
N ALA A 63 7.66 5.51 13.85
CA ALA A 63 8.98 4.92 13.96
C ALA A 63 9.23 3.97 12.80
N LEU A 64 10.31 4.18 12.07
CA LEU A 64 10.76 3.25 11.03
C LEU A 64 11.37 2.02 11.71
N VAL A 65 10.82 0.85 11.46
CA VAL A 65 11.26 -0.38 12.11
C VAL A 65 11.96 -1.36 11.17
N GLU A 66 11.71 -1.26 9.87
CA GLU A 66 12.32 -2.18 8.91
C GLU A 66 12.37 -1.55 7.52
N LYS A 67 13.40 -1.92 6.75
CA LYS A 67 13.50 -1.65 5.31
C LYS A 67 13.71 -2.95 4.58
N ARG A 68 13.04 -3.12 3.45
CA ARG A 68 13.18 -4.30 2.59
C ARG A 68 13.45 -3.88 1.16
N ALA A 69 14.31 -4.63 0.47
CA ALA A 69 14.46 -4.55 -0.97
C ALA A 69 13.72 -5.75 -1.58
N LEU A 70 12.78 -5.51 -2.46
CA LEU A 70 11.92 -6.54 -3.04
C LEU A 70 12.22 -6.72 -4.50
N ALA A 71 12.27 -7.99 -4.92
CA ALA A 71 12.44 -8.41 -6.30
C ALA A 71 11.24 -9.27 -6.73
N PRO A 72 11.03 -9.49 -8.05
CA PRO A 72 9.91 -10.32 -8.51
C PRO A 72 9.91 -11.69 -7.87
N GLY A 73 8.75 -12.10 -7.36
CA GLY A 73 8.55 -13.33 -6.62
C GLY A 73 8.60 -13.18 -5.11
N ASP A 74 9.14 -12.09 -4.60
CA ASP A 74 9.10 -11.80 -3.17
C ASP A 74 7.68 -11.45 -2.73
N PHE A 75 7.29 -11.89 -1.55
CA PHE A 75 5.99 -11.56 -0.99
C PHE A 75 6.09 -11.41 0.52
N TYR A 76 5.11 -10.72 1.09
CA TYR A 76 5.03 -10.51 2.54
C TYR A 76 3.58 -10.42 2.99
N ALA A 77 3.37 -10.63 4.29
CA ALA A 77 2.05 -10.51 4.91
C ALA A 77 1.86 -9.11 5.47
N LEU A 78 0.63 -8.62 5.40
CA LEU A 78 0.18 -7.45 6.14
C LEU A 78 -0.62 -7.96 7.34
N ILE A 79 -0.19 -7.62 8.55
CA ILE A 79 -0.82 -8.08 9.80
C ILE A 79 -0.91 -6.89 10.76
N PRO A 80 -2.03 -6.16 10.75
CA PRO A 80 -2.19 -5.03 11.66
C PRO A 80 -2.07 -5.45 13.13
N PRO A 81 -1.52 -4.57 13.96
CA PRO A 81 -1.00 -3.24 13.66
C PRO A 81 0.48 -3.20 13.29
N GLN A 82 1.23 -4.29 13.46
CA GLN A 82 2.70 -4.27 13.35
C GLN A 82 3.21 -4.15 11.92
N ASP A 83 2.51 -4.76 10.97
CA ASP A 83 2.93 -4.83 9.57
C ASP A 83 1.93 -4.13 8.65
N ASP A 84 1.34 -3.04 9.09
CA ASP A 84 0.27 -2.37 8.36
C ASP A 84 0.67 -1.03 7.75
N ILE A 85 1.57 -0.29 8.38
CA ILE A 85 1.94 1.05 7.94
C ILE A 85 3.24 0.96 7.16
N HIS A 86 3.21 1.39 5.90
CA HIS A 86 4.39 1.37 5.06
C HIS A 86 4.35 2.42 3.95
N ARG A 87 5.47 2.56 3.25
CA ARG A 87 5.53 3.15 1.91
C ARG A 87 6.44 2.31 1.03
N VAL A 88 6.16 2.35 -0.27
CA VAL A 88 6.96 1.66 -1.27
C VAL A 88 7.41 2.64 -2.34
N ARG A 89 8.61 2.43 -2.85
CA ARG A 89 9.19 3.19 -3.95
C ARG A 89 9.73 2.22 -5.00
N THR A 90 9.45 2.49 -6.26
CA THR A 90 10.01 1.71 -7.35
C THR A 90 11.46 2.12 -7.59
N THR A 91 12.35 1.13 -7.54
CA THR A 91 13.79 1.32 -7.70
C THR A 91 14.30 0.87 -9.07
N SER A 92 13.50 0.10 -9.81
CA SER A 92 13.85 -0.31 -11.18
C SER A 92 13.61 0.81 -12.18
N ASP A 93 14.27 0.74 -13.35
CA ASP A 93 14.00 1.65 -14.47
C ASP A 93 12.61 1.42 -15.04
N ALA A 94 12.10 0.18 -14.97
CA ALA A 94 10.75 -0.15 -15.36
C ALA A 94 9.77 0.12 -14.20
N THR A 95 8.51 0.37 -14.56
CA THR A 95 7.39 0.45 -13.61
C THR A 95 7.30 -0.86 -12.82
N SER A 96 7.07 -0.76 -11.52
CA SER A 96 6.81 -1.95 -10.70
C SER A 96 5.31 -2.24 -10.63
N VAL A 97 5.00 -3.52 -10.49
CA VAL A 97 3.63 -4.01 -10.30
C VAL A 97 3.65 -4.98 -9.14
N SER A 98 2.86 -4.70 -8.13
CA SER A 98 2.63 -5.62 -7.01
C SER A 98 1.17 -6.06 -6.97
N ILE A 99 0.95 -7.29 -6.54
CA ILE A 99 -0.38 -7.89 -6.44
C ILE A 99 -0.75 -7.97 -4.97
N HIS A 100 -1.91 -7.46 -4.63
CA HIS A 100 -2.40 -7.33 -3.26
C HIS A 100 -3.68 -8.13 -3.10
N LEU A 101 -3.72 -9.01 -2.10
CA LEU A 101 -4.92 -9.73 -1.68
C LEU A 101 -5.22 -9.30 -0.26
N LEU A 102 -6.26 -8.50 -0.08
CA LEU A 102 -6.56 -7.87 1.21
C LEU A 102 -7.99 -8.10 1.66
N THR A 103 -8.19 -8.17 2.98
CA THR A 103 -9.48 -8.53 3.61
C THR A 103 -10.39 -7.33 3.83
N ASN A 104 -10.37 -6.38 2.92
CA ASN A 104 -11.32 -5.27 2.85
C ASN A 104 -11.39 -4.76 1.41
N ASP A 105 -12.23 -3.75 1.17
CA ASP A 105 -12.27 -3.05 -0.11
C ASP A 105 -11.28 -1.87 -0.08
N THR A 106 -10.01 -2.21 -0.12
CA THR A 106 -8.89 -1.33 0.20
C THR A 106 -8.92 0.01 -0.51
N GLY A 107 -9.25 0.02 -1.80
CA GLY A 107 -9.30 1.26 -2.57
C GLY A 107 -10.44 2.19 -2.17
N CYS A 108 -11.49 1.67 -1.55
CA CYS A 108 -12.71 2.42 -1.23
C CYS A 108 -12.90 2.71 0.25
N VAL A 109 -12.14 2.05 1.14
CA VAL A 109 -12.22 2.37 2.57
C VAL A 109 -11.38 3.59 2.90
N TRP A 110 -11.85 4.37 3.84
CA TRP A 110 -11.07 5.48 4.39
C TRP A 110 -10.08 4.94 5.40
N ARG A 111 -8.86 5.30 5.23
CA ARG A 111 -7.70 4.92 6.05
C ARG A 111 -6.81 6.13 6.28
N HIS A 112 -5.54 5.93 6.56
CA HIS A 112 -4.68 7.02 7.01
C HIS A 112 -3.43 7.13 6.15
N ALA A 113 -3.01 8.36 5.91
CA ALA A 113 -1.68 8.68 5.41
C ALA A 113 -0.96 9.53 6.47
N TYR A 114 0.35 9.35 6.55
CA TYR A 114 1.19 9.91 7.61
C TYR A 114 2.27 10.78 7.02
N ASP A 115 2.48 11.95 7.61
CA ASP A 115 3.58 12.84 7.22
C ASP A 115 4.83 12.46 8.02
N PRO A 116 5.93 12.06 7.35
CA PRO A 116 7.14 11.63 8.06
C PRO A 116 7.88 12.79 8.75
N ALA A 117 7.66 14.03 8.31
CA ALA A 117 8.33 15.19 8.88
C ALA A 117 7.64 15.72 10.14
N THR A 118 6.30 15.67 10.18
CA THR A 118 5.52 16.26 11.26
C THR A 118 4.81 15.22 12.13
N GLY A 119 4.65 13.99 11.64
CA GLY A 119 3.84 12.97 12.30
C GLY A 119 2.33 13.17 12.10
N ASP A 120 1.93 14.18 11.34
CA ASP A 120 0.51 14.43 11.08
C ASP A 120 -0.16 13.27 10.38
N VAL A 121 -1.40 12.99 10.76
CA VAL A 121 -2.22 11.94 10.20
C VAL A 121 -3.38 12.58 9.47
N ARG A 122 -3.62 12.15 8.22
CA ARG A 122 -4.76 12.62 7.44
C ARG A 122 -5.58 11.47 6.92
N PRO A 123 -6.88 11.67 6.68
CA PRO A 123 -7.70 10.67 6.00
C PRO A 123 -7.15 10.41 4.59
N PHE A 124 -7.19 9.15 4.19
CA PHE A 124 -6.65 8.72 2.91
C PHE A 124 -7.55 7.67 2.28
N ARG A 125 -7.85 7.84 1.00
CA ARG A 125 -8.55 6.86 0.19
C ARG A 125 -7.91 6.85 -1.20
N SER A 126 -7.39 5.69 -1.60
CA SER A 126 -6.65 5.59 -2.85
C SER A 126 -7.54 5.51 -4.09
N GLY A 127 -8.72 4.94 -3.97
CA GLY A 127 -9.57 4.61 -5.11
C GLY A 127 -8.98 3.50 -5.97
N TYR A 128 -9.68 3.17 -7.05
CA TYR A 128 -9.21 2.30 -8.13
C TYR A 128 -9.28 3.06 -9.44
N VAL A 129 -8.36 2.73 -10.36
CA VAL A 129 -8.33 3.38 -11.69
C VAL A 129 -9.54 2.94 -12.52
N ASN A 130 -9.91 1.68 -12.42
CA ASN A 130 -10.88 1.03 -13.31
C ASN A 130 -12.28 0.86 -12.70
N VAL A 131 -12.49 1.26 -11.45
CA VAL A 131 -13.79 1.10 -10.76
C VAL A 131 -13.99 2.29 -9.84
N ASP A 132 -15.20 2.86 -9.86
CA ASP A 132 -15.57 3.91 -8.92
C ASP A 132 -15.94 3.31 -7.56
N CYS A 133 -15.62 4.04 -6.51
CA CYS A 133 -16.11 3.71 -5.17
C CYS A 133 -17.54 4.22 -5.06
N ALA A 134 -18.51 3.32 -5.11
CA ALA A 134 -19.91 3.67 -4.91
C ALA A 134 -20.14 4.05 -3.44
N GLU A 135 -20.77 5.16 -3.25
CA GLU A 135 -21.03 5.71 -1.92
C GLU A 135 -22.52 5.81 -1.65
#